data_3ed2860df12ee9c0f7be12d9e7a43302
#
_entry.id   3ed2860df12ee9c0f7be12d9e7a43302
#
_cell.length_a   1.000
_cell.length_b   1.000
_cell.length_c   1.000
_cell.angle_alpha   90.00
_cell.angle_beta   90.00
_cell.angle_gamma   90.00
#
_symmetry.space_group_name_H-M   'P 1'
#
loop_
_entity.id
_entity.type
_entity.pdbx_description
1 polymer ?
#
loop_
_entity_poly.entity_id
_entity_poly.type
_entity_poly.pdbx_seq_one_letter_code
_entity_poly.pdbx_strand_id
1 'polypeptide(L)'
;MNKRRKGNARDTALEVLLSVSSANAWSDGSLKRTIAKNGLDSRDAALASRIAYGVIQNRMYLDYYISLWCSQKAARLEPLILNILRIGAYQILFMDKIPHRAAVNEAVEMAKRHGRPRAAGMVNAVLRKFVTNWLDMPELPRGSTADYLSLRYSHPKWLVTRLIDILGAEEAEQYLRCNNAIVPTTIQTNTLKTTPEALEKELRSRGAVVEPHPWMAGCFEVSGTGDMESLSAFREGLFTVQDAAARLVATVAAPQETDRVLDVCAAPGGKSFAMAIDMGDRGDILSCDVHPHKLKLIENGAARLGLRSIRTALADGRERHEAWIEQADVVVADVPCSGLGIIRKKPDIRYKDPK
;
A
#
# COMPACT_ATOMS: atom_id res chain seq x y z
N MET A 1 28.80 9.53 -24.28
CA MET A 1 27.42 9.47 -23.74
C MET A 1 27.12 8.04 -23.30
N ASN A 2 27.20 7.78 -21.97
CA ASN A 2 26.85 6.46 -21.43
C ASN A 2 25.35 6.29 -21.54
N LYS A 3 24.89 5.37 -22.40
CA LYS A 3 23.48 4.91 -22.41
C LYS A 3 23.19 4.36 -21.03
N ARG A 4 22.47 5.11 -20.18
CA ARG A 4 21.89 4.58 -18.93
C ARG A 4 21.15 3.31 -19.29
N ARG A 5 21.62 2.14 -18.80
CA ARG A 5 20.87 0.91 -18.90
C ARG A 5 19.49 1.16 -18.27
N LYS A 6 18.41 0.96 -19.02
CA LYS A 6 17.07 0.91 -18.47
C LYS A 6 17.11 -0.06 -17.29
N GLY A 7 16.73 0.40 -16.10
CA GLY A 7 16.60 -0.47 -14.94
C GLY A 7 15.58 -1.57 -15.25
N ASN A 8 15.81 -2.79 -14.76
CA ASN A 8 14.79 -3.83 -14.85
C ASN A 8 13.93 -3.82 -13.57
N ALA A 9 12.76 -4.45 -13.63
CA ALA A 9 11.81 -4.49 -12.52
C ALA A 9 12.42 -5.07 -11.22
N ARG A 10 13.26 -6.09 -11.32
CA ARG A 10 13.85 -6.78 -10.16
C ARG A 10 14.96 -5.97 -9.51
N ASP A 11 15.83 -5.34 -10.30
CA ASP A 11 16.86 -4.43 -9.77
C ASP A 11 16.19 -3.20 -9.12
N THR A 12 15.08 -2.71 -9.68
CA THR A 12 14.27 -1.64 -9.07
C THR A 12 13.67 -2.08 -7.73
N ALA A 13 13.09 -3.28 -7.66
CA ALA A 13 12.59 -3.84 -6.39
C ALA A 13 13.71 -4.00 -5.35
N LEU A 14 14.90 -4.46 -5.76
CA LEU A 14 16.07 -4.58 -4.89
C LEU A 14 16.50 -3.21 -4.33
N GLU A 15 16.55 -2.17 -5.16
CA GLU A 15 16.91 -0.81 -4.75
C GLU A 15 15.91 -0.27 -3.70
N VAL A 16 14.60 -0.52 -3.89
CA VAL A 16 13.55 -0.19 -2.93
C VAL A 16 13.73 -0.93 -1.61
N LEU A 17 13.92 -2.26 -1.65
CA LEU A 17 14.09 -3.08 -0.45
C LEU A 17 15.32 -2.68 0.35
N LEU A 18 16.42 -2.33 -0.31
CA LEU A 18 17.62 -1.81 0.34
C LEU A 18 17.35 -0.47 1.03
N SER A 19 16.63 0.45 0.38
CA SER A 19 16.29 1.75 0.96
C SER A 19 15.36 1.65 2.17
N VAL A 20 14.39 0.75 2.13
CA VAL A 20 13.48 0.46 3.26
C VAL A 20 14.26 -0.14 4.44
N SER A 21 15.22 -1.02 4.16
CA SER A 21 16.00 -1.70 5.19
C SER A 21 17.04 -0.80 5.87
N SER A 22 17.66 0.13 5.14
CA SER A 22 18.79 0.94 5.61
C SER A 22 18.38 2.34 6.12
N ALA A 23 17.37 2.95 5.51
CA ALA A 23 17.02 4.36 5.75
C ALA A 23 15.68 4.54 6.48
N ASN A 24 15.05 3.46 6.97
CA ASN A 24 13.69 3.51 7.52
C ASN A 24 12.69 4.23 6.58
N ALA A 25 13.00 4.23 5.27
CA ALA A 25 12.19 4.91 4.27
C ALA A 25 10.82 4.22 4.16
N TRP A 26 9.79 5.00 3.83
CA TRP A 26 8.49 4.46 3.49
C TRP A 26 8.55 3.76 2.13
N SER A 27 8.04 2.53 2.06
CA SER A 27 8.09 1.72 0.84
C SER A 27 7.40 2.39 -0.34
N ASP A 28 6.25 3.02 -0.13
CA ASP A 28 5.47 3.70 -1.17
C ASP A 28 6.24 4.87 -1.82
N GLY A 29 6.76 5.80 -1.00
CA GLY A 29 7.55 6.92 -1.50
C GLY A 29 8.87 6.51 -2.17
N SER A 30 9.52 5.47 -1.64
CA SER A 30 10.74 4.91 -2.23
C SER A 30 10.44 4.25 -3.59
N LEU A 31 9.37 3.48 -3.68
CA LEU A 31 8.95 2.78 -4.88
C LEU A 31 8.64 3.75 -6.03
N LYS A 32 7.77 4.74 -5.80
CA LYS A 32 7.40 5.75 -6.81
C LYS A 32 8.63 6.48 -7.35
N ARG A 33 9.53 6.95 -6.46
CA ARG A 33 10.77 7.63 -6.87
C ARG A 33 11.70 6.73 -7.67
N THR A 34 11.86 5.47 -7.26
CA THR A 34 12.79 4.54 -7.91
C THR A 34 12.27 4.09 -9.27
N ILE A 35 10.96 3.85 -9.41
CA ILE A 35 10.31 3.55 -10.70
C ILE A 35 10.51 4.71 -11.68
N ALA A 36 10.25 5.95 -11.25
CA ALA A 36 10.44 7.13 -12.09
C ALA A 36 11.93 7.34 -12.47
N LYS A 37 12.84 7.19 -11.51
CA LYS A 37 14.30 7.29 -11.73
C LYS A 37 14.79 6.26 -12.77
N ASN A 38 14.28 5.03 -12.71
CA ASN A 38 14.70 3.92 -13.56
C ASN A 38 13.96 3.86 -14.90
N GLY A 39 12.97 4.72 -15.12
CA GLY A 39 12.22 4.85 -16.38
C GLY A 39 11.50 3.57 -16.78
N LEU A 40 10.91 2.85 -15.80
CA LEU A 40 10.17 1.62 -16.06
C LEU A 40 8.88 1.92 -16.82
N ASP A 41 8.52 1.03 -17.74
CA ASP A 41 7.17 1.03 -18.31
C ASP A 41 6.14 0.51 -17.29
N SER A 42 4.86 0.61 -17.61
CA SER A 42 3.75 0.23 -16.71
C SER A 42 3.82 -1.24 -16.27
N ARG A 43 4.24 -2.15 -17.15
CA ARG A 43 4.35 -3.58 -16.87
C ARG A 43 5.50 -3.87 -15.88
N ASP A 44 6.67 -3.31 -16.15
CA ASP A 44 7.84 -3.47 -15.30
C ASP A 44 7.66 -2.74 -13.95
N ALA A 45 7.00 -1.59 -13.94
CA ALA A 45 6.62 -0.88 -12.71
C ALA A 45 5.67 -1.72 -11.84
N ALA A 46 4.66 -2.35 -12.43
CA ALA A 46 3.75 -3.25 -11.73
C ALA A 46 4.49 -4.48 -11.16
N LEU A 47 5.40 -5.06 -11.94
CA LEU A 47 6.22 -6.19 -11.49
C LEU A 47 7.15 -5.79 -10.33
N ALA A 48 7.84 -4.66 -10.43
CA ALA A 48 8.71 -4.15 -9.38
C ALA A 48 7.92 -3.89 -8.08
N SER A 49 6.75 -3.30 -8.20
CA SER A 49 5.84 -3.03 -7.08
C SER A 49 5.38 -4.32 -6.41
N ARG A 50 4.93 -5.30 -7.19
CA ARG A 50 4.47 -6.60 -6.67
C ARG A 50 5.60 -7.34 -5.94
N ILE A 51 6.82 -7.33 -6.48
CA ILE A 51 7.98 -7.96 -5.83
C ILE A 51 8.33 -7.22 -4.53
N ALA A 52 8.48 -5.91 -4.57
CA ALA A 52 8.89 -5.13 -3.40
C ALA A 52 7.89 -5.26 -2.24
N TYR A 53 6.59 -5.01 -2.50
CA TYR A 53 5.57 -5.15 -1.47
C TYR A 53 5.41 -6.59 -0.99
N GLY A 54 5.45 -7.57 -1.89
CA GLY A 54 5.31 -8.97 -1.53
C GLY A 54 6.47 -9.50 -0.67
N VAL A 55 7.69 -9.05 -0.95
CA VAL A 55 8.86 -9.37 -0.09
C VAL A 55 8.71 -8.73 1.29
N ILE A 56 8.31 -7.45 1.38
CA ILE A 56 8.09 -6.79 2.66
C ILE A 56 6.99 -7.51 3.44
N GLN A 57 5.89 -7.83 2.78
CA GLN A 57 4.73 -8.50 3.36
C GLN A 57 5.05 -9.88 3.93
N ASN A 58 5.95 -10.62 3.28
CA ASN A 58 6.30 -12.00 3.65
C ASN A 58 7.71 -12.12 4.27
N ARG A 59 8.30 -11.01 4.72
CA ARG A 59 9.71 -10.94 5.12
C ARG A 59 10.11 -11.99 6.15
N MET A 60 9.34 -12.14 7.23
CA MET A 60 9.69 -13.08 8.32
C MET A 60 9.57 -14.53 7.88
N TYR A 61 8.55 -14.85 7.09
CA TYR A 61 8.37 -16.18 6.50
C TYR A 61 9.53 -16.53 5.56
N LEU A 62 9.91 -15.62 4.68
CA LEU A 62 11.03 -15.79 3.76
C LEU A 62 12.36 -15.96 4.52
N ASP A 63 12.61 -15.12 5.53
CA ASP A 63 13.84 -15.13 6.34
C ASP A 63 13.99 -16.41 7.15
N TYR A 64 12.88 -16.99 7.61
CA TYR A 64 12.90 -18.28 8.28
C TYR A 64 13.45 -19.38 7.37
N TYR A 65 12.89 -19.54 6.16
CA TYR A 65 13.35 -20.59 5.25
C TYR A 65 14.73 -20.30 4.63
N ILE A 66 15.05 -19.03 4.39
CA ILE A 66 16.43 -18.66 4.01
C ILE A 66 17.39 -19.10 5.10
N SER A 67 17.07 -18.86 6.37
CA SER A 67 17.91 -19.28 7.50
C SER A 67 17.99 -20.80 7.68
N LEU A 68 16.92 -21.52 7.29
CA LEU A 68 16.89 -22.98 7.36
C LEU A 68 17.83 -23.64 6.35
N TRP A 69 17.98 -23.04 5.16
CA TRP A 69 18.74 -23.62 4.05
C TRP A 69 20.08 -22.93 3.77
N CYS A 70 20.39 -21.86 4.48
CA CYS A 70 21.66 -21.17 4.41
C CYS A 70 22.55 -21.60 5.59
N SER A 71 23.88 -21.64 5.37
CA SER A 71 24.85 -21.88 6.46
C SER A 71 24.88 -20.77 7.52
N GLN A 72 24.34 -19.60 7.19
CA GLN A 72 24.23 -18.44 8.08
C GLN A 72 22.76 -18.04 8.25
N LYS A 73 22.41 -17.56 9.46
CA LYS A 73 21.09 -16.98 9.70
C LYS A 73 20.88 -15.75 8.80
N ALA A 74 19.66 -15.55 8.31
CA ALA A 74 19.29 -14.41 7.43
C ALA A 74 19.78 -13.06 7.98
N ALA A 75 19.68 -12.84 9.29
CA ALA A 75 20.12 -11.60 9.93
C ALA A 75 21.65 -11.34 9.86
N ARG A 76 22.45 -12.34 9.51
CA ARG A 76 23.92 -12.21 9.36
C ARG A 76 24.36 -12.09 7.91
N LEU A 77 23.45 -12.28 6.96
CA LEU A 77 23.75 -12.12 5.54
C LEU A 77 23.89 -10.63 5.20
N GLU A 78 24.78 -10.34 4.24
CA GLU A 78 24.85 -9.00 3.66
C GLU A 78 23.46 -8.57 3.15
N PRO A 79 22.98 -7.36 3.49
CA PRO A 79 21.64 -6.90 3.12
C PRO A 79 21.32 -7.03 1.62
N LEU A 80 22.30 -6.82 0.76
CA LEU A 80 22.17 -6.99 -0.68
C LEU A 80 21.80 -8.44 -1.03
N ILE A 81 22.58 -9.40 -0.55
CA ILE A 81 22.38 -10.84 -0.82
C ILE A 81 21.09 -11.34 -0.20
N LEU A 82 20.78 -10.93 1.03
CA LEU A 82 19.52 -11.27 1.68
C LEU A 82 18.30 -10.81 0.86
N ASN A 83 18.31 -9.58 0.38
CA ASN A 83 17.18 -9.07 -0.44
C ASN A 83 17.12 -9.76 -1.81
N ILE A 84 18.23 -10.15 -2.42
CA ILE A 84 18.23 -10.98 -3.65
C ILE A 84 17.59 -12.35 -3.37
N LEU A 85 17.95 -13.00 -2.26
CA LEU A 85 17.32 -14.27 -1.84
C LEU A 85 15.84 -14.12 -1.58
N ARG A 86 15.41 -13.06 -0.87
CA ARG A 86 13.99 -12.76 -0.62
C ARG A 86 13.22 -12.57 -1.93
N ILE A 87 13.77 -11.82 -2.89
CA ILE A 87 13.18 -11.61 -4.22
C ILE A 87 13.01 -12.93 -4.97
N GLY A 88 14.06 -13.78 -4.99
CA GLY A 88 14.01 -15.07 -5.62
C GLY A 88 12.98 -16.00 -4.98
N ALA A 89 13.02 -16.14 -3.65
CA ALA A 89 12.10 -16.96 -2.89
C ALA A 89 10.64 -16.50 -3.01
N TYR A 90 10.38 -15.19 -2.95
CA TYR A 90 9.05 -14.63 -3.15
C TYR A 90 8.49 -14.97 -4.54
N GLN A 91 9.29 -14.85 -5.59
CA GLN A 91 8.85 -15.20 -6.94
C GLN A 91 8.54 -16.70 -7.08
N ILE A 92 9.32 -17.57 -6.44
CA ILE A 92 9.09 -19.03 -6.47
C ILE A 92 7.80 -19.39 -5.72
N LEU A 93 7.56 -18.80 -4.54
CA LEU A 93 6.45 -19.21 -3.66
C LEU A 93 5.12 -18.52 -3.95
N PHE A 94 5.14 -17.30 -4.51
CA PHE A 94 3.95 -16.43 -4.56
C PHE A 94 3.65 -15.84 -5.95
N MET A 95 4.41 -16.23 -7.00
CA MET A 95 4.21 -15.67 -8.34
C MET A 95 4.11 -16.78 -9.42
N ASP A 96 2.94 -17.39 -9.52
CA ASP A 96 2.67 -18.55 -10.42
C ASP A 96 3.03 -18.31 -11.90
N LYS A 97 2.99 -17.04 -12.35
CA LYS A 97 3.32 -16.68 -13.74
C LYS A 97 4.81 -16.59 -14.01
N ILE A 98 5.68 -16.74 -13.00
CA ILE A 98 7.13 -16.70 -13.17
C ILE A 98 7.67 -18.13 -13.04
N PRO A 99 8.29 -18.68 -14.12
CA PRO A 99 8.92 -19.98 -14.04
C PRO A 99 10.02 -19.98 -12.96
N HIS A 100 10.03 -20.99 -12.10
CA HIS A 100 10.98 -21.11 -10.98
C HIS A 100 12.43 -21.02 -11.44
N ARG A 101 12.77 -21.68 -12.58
CA ARG A 101 14.10 -21.59 -13.17
C ARG A 101 14.49 -20.15 -13.52
N ALA A 102 13.55 -19.34 -14.01
CA ALA A 102 13.80 -17.95 -14.35
C ALA A 102 14.05 -17.12 -13.08
N ALA A 103 13.29 -17.36 -12.01
CA ALA A 103 13.50 -16.69 -10.72
C ALA A 103 14.89 -16.97 -10.13
N VAL A 104 15.32 -18.25 -10.18
CA VAL A 104 16.67 -18.65 -9.70
C VAL A 104 17.77 -18.02 -10.54
N ASN A 105 17.69 -18.15 -11.87
CA ASN A 105 18.71 -17.62 -12.77
C ASN A 105 18.84 -16.10 -12.63
N GLU A 106 17.75 -15.38 -12.54
CA GLU A 106 17.76 -13.92 -12.40
C GLU A 106 18.37 -13.49 -11.06
N ALA A 107 18.07 -14.18 -9.98
CA ALA A 107 18.67 -13.90 -8.67
C ALA A 107 20.20 -14.12 -8.68
N VAL A 108 20.66 -15.17 -9.33
CA VAL A 108 22.09 -15.45 -9.52
C VAL A 108 22.77 -14.35 -10.34
N GLU A 109 22.14 -13.93 -11.44
CA GLU A 109 22.66 -12.84 -12.28
C GLU A 109 22.61 -11.48 -11.55
N MET A 110 21.58 -11.22 -10.72
CA MET A 110 21.54 -10.04 -9.87
C MET A 110 22.74 -10.01 -8.91
N ALA A 111 23.09 -11.10 -8.26
CA ALA A 111 24.25 -11.16 -7.37
C ALA A 111 25.55 -10.81 -8.12
N LYS A 112 25.73 -11.32 -9.34
CA LYS A 112 26.88 -10.99 -10.19
C LYS A 112 26.89 -9.51 -10.63
N ARG A 113 25.73 -9.00 -11.13
CA ARG A 113 25.61 -7.61 -11.59
C ARG A 113 25.89 -6.59 -10.48
N HIS A 114 25.52 -6.92 -9.24
CA HIS A 114 25.75 -6.07 -8.08
C HIS A 114 27.10 -6.33 -7.38
N GLY A 115 28.07 -6.94 -8.07
CA GLY A 115 29.46 -7.10 -7.61
C GLY A 115 29.66 -8.18 -6.55
N ARG A 116 28.76 -9.17 -6.50
CA ARG A 116 28.85 -10.31 -5.56
C ARG A 116 28.91 -11.67 -6.27
N PRO A 117 29.81 -11.85 -7.27
CA PRO A 117 29.87 -13.10 -8.01
C PRO A 117 30.20 -14.32 -7.13
N ARG A 118 30.94 -14.13 -6.04
CA ARG A 118 31.24 -15.21 -5.08
C ARG A 118 30.02 -15.73 -4.34
N ALA A 119 28.97 -14.92 -4.18
CA ALA A 119 27.72 -15.33 -3.54
C ALA A 119 26.78 -16.09 -4.50
N ALA A 120 27.03 -16.08 -5.81
CA ALA A 120 26.16 -16.68 -6.82
C ALA A 120 25.89 -18.17 -6.59
N GLY A 121 26.90 -18.93 -6.17
CA GLY A 121 26.76 -20.35 -5.83
C GLY A 121 25.82 -20.57 -4.65
N MET A 122 25.95 -19.79 -3.58
CA MET A 122 25.09 -19.85 -2.40
C MET A 122 23.66 -19.43 -2.73
N VAL A 123 23.47 -18.33 -3.47
CA VAL A 123 22.14 -17.89 -3.94
C VAL A 123 21.45 -19.00 -4.74
N ASN A 124 22.15 -19.64 -5.69
CA ASN A 124 21.60 -20.74 -6.46
C ASN A 124 21.23 -21.93 -5.57
N ALA A 125 22.11 -22.33 -4.63
CA ALA A 125 21.87 -23.48 -3.76
C ALA A 125 20.66 -23.28 -2.85
N VAL A 126 20.54 -22.10 -2.21
CA VAL A 126 19.42 -21.77 -1.33
C VAL A 126 18.11 -21.72 -2.14
N LEU A 127 18.07 -21.02 -3.27
CA LEU A 127 16.84 -20.90 -4.06
C LEU A 127 16.40 -22.23 -4.71
N ARG A 128 17.32 -23.13 -5.03
CA ARG A 128 16.96 -24.50 -5.45
C ARG A 128 16.23 -25.27 -4.35
N LYS A 129 16.53 -25.05 -3.07
CA LYS A 129 15.76 -25.65 -1.97
C LYS A 129 14.31 -25.15 -1.95
N PHE A 130 14.09 -23.86 -2.23
CA PHE A 130 12.73 -23.33 -2.42
C PHE A 130 12.03 -24.02 -3.60
N VAL A 131 12.70 -24.19 -4.74
CA VAL A 131 12.12 -24.87 -5.91
C VAL A 131 11.79 -26.34 -5.62
N THR A 132 12.65 -27.05 -4.89
CA THR A 132 12.38 -28.46 -4.55
C THR A 132 11.20 -28.64 -3.61
N ASN A 133 10.99 -27.70 -2.70
CA ASN A 133 9.98 -27.81 -1.63
C ASN A 133 8.78 -26.90 -1.82
N TRP A 134 8.60 -26.21 -2.96
CA TRP A 134 7.59 -25.16 -3.13
C TRP A 134 6.13 -25.61 -2.90
N LEU A 135 5.83 -26.88 -3.19
CA LEU A 135 4.50 -27.47 -2.97
C LEU A 135 4.31 -27.96 -1.52
N ASP A 136 5.40 -28.37 -0.89
CA ASP A 136 5.40 -28.94 0.46
C ASP A 136 6.57 -28.37 1.27
N MET A 137 6.39 -27.13 1.72
CA MET A 137 7.38 -26.45 2.55
C MET A 137 7.47 -27.11 3.93
N PRO A 138 8.70 -27.28 4.48
CA PRO A 138 8.86 -27.79 5.84
C PRO A 138 7.97 -27.06 6.84
N GLU A 139 7.37 -27.80 7.78
CA GLU A 139 6.50 -27.21 8.80
C GLU A 139 7.22 -26.08 9.57
N LEU A 140 6.48 -25.03 9.85
CA LEU A 140 6.97 -24.00 10.76
C LEU A 140 7.07 -24.54 12.18
N PRO A 141 8.01 -24.03 13.00
CA PRO A 141 8.18 -24.54 14.37
C PRO A 141 6.91 -24.34 15.17
N ARG A 142 6.50 -25.40 15.87
CA ARG A 142 5.37 -25.40 16.79
C ARG A 142 5.81 -24.79 18.12
N GLY A 143 5.86 -23.48 18.20
CA GLY A 143 6.04 -22.72 19.44
C GLY A 143 4.69 -22.33 20.07
N SER A 144 4.62 -21.16 20.72
CA SER A 144 3.33 -20.58 21.10
C SER A 144 2.51 -20.22 19.85
N THR A 145 1.18 -20.10 19.99
CA THR A 145 0.31 -19.65 18.90
C THR A 145 0.79 -18.34 18.30
N ALA A 146 1.24 -17.40 19.14
CA ALA A 146 1.78 -16.12 18.68
C ALA A 146 3.08 -16.28 17.86
N ASP A 147 3.98 -17.20 18.23
CA ASP A 147 5.21 -17.47 17.46
C ASP A 147 4.89 -18.06 16.08
N TYR A 148 3.99 -19.04 16.04
CA TYR A 148 3.56 -19.68 14.80
C TYR A 148 2.90 -18.67 13.85
N LEU A 149 1.90 -17.92 14.33
CA LEU A 149 1.18 -16.93 13.52
C LEU A 149 2.10 -15.79 13.08
N SER A 150 3.04 -15.37 13.93
CA SER A 150 4.04 -14.36 13.60
C SER A 150 4.88 -14.75 12.38
N LEU A 151 5.39 -15.98 12.36
CA LEU A 151 6.16 -16.50 11.22
C LEU A 151 5.25 -16.74 10.00
N ARG A 152 4.13 -17.39 10.21
CA ARG A 152 3.19 -17.79 9.13
C ARG A 152 2.70 -16.59 8.32
N TYR A 153 2.34 -15.49 9.00
CA TYR A 153 1.77 -14.30 8.39
C TYR A 153 2.73 -13.11 8.35
N SER A 154 3.99 -13.30 8.76
CA SER A 154 5.02 -12.25 8.74
C SER A 154 4.61 -10.96 9.46
N HIS A 155 4.06 -11.10 10.67
CA HIS A 155 3.78 -9.98 11.56
C HIS A 155 4.65 -10.09 12.82
N PRO A 156 5.20 -8.97 13.36
CA PRO A 156 5.99 -9.01 14.60
C PRO A 156 5.21 -9.65 15.75
N LYS A 157 5.91 -10.43 16.56
CA LYS A 157 5.28 -11.19 17.67
C LYS A 157 4.47 -10.29 18.61
N TRP A 158 4.98 -9.11 18.95
CA TRP A 158 4.27 -8.15 19.81
C TRP A 158 2.88 -7.79 19.27
N LEU A 159 2.78 -7.57 17.94
CA LEU A 159 1.51 -7.23 17.28
C LEU A 159 0.56 -8.43 17.28
N VAL A 160 1.08 -9.64 16.97
CA VAL A 160 0.30 -10.86 17.00
C VAL A 160 -0.24 -11.15 18.40
N THR A 161 0.61 -11.04 19.43
CA THR A 161 0.19 -11.22 20.83
C THR A 161 -0.95 -10.25 21.18
N ARG A 162 -0.78 -8.95 20.85
CA ARG A 162 -1.83 -7.96 21.11
C ARG A 162 -3.13 -8.23 20.37
N LEU A 163 -3.05 -8.73 19.15
CA LEU A 163 -4.25 -9.13 18.39
C LEU A 163 -4.94 -10.34 19.03
N ILE A 164 -4.19 -11.33 19.48
CA ILE A 164 -4.73 -12.50 20.20
C ILE A 164 -5.42 -12.06 21.50
N ASP A 165 -4.79 -11.16 22.25
CA ASP A 165 -5.35 -10.64 23.51
C ASP A 165 -6.67 -9.89 23.32
N ILE A 166 -6.85 -9.21 22.19
CA ILE A 166 -8.04 -8.40 21.90
C ILE A 166 -9.14 -9.23 21.21
N LEU A 167 -8.77 -10.07 20.26
CA LEU A 167 -9.70 -10.74 19.35
C LEU A 167 -9.89 -12.24 19.65
N GLY A 168 -8.96 -12.84 20.40
CA GLY A 168 -8.84 -14.28 20.44
C GLY A 168 -7.97 -14.83 19.28
N ALA A 169 -7.57 -16.08 19.38
CA ALA A 169 -6.59 -16.67 18.46
C ALA A 169 -7.13 -16.85 17.03
N GLU A 170 -8.40 -17.25 16.91
CA GLU A 170 -9.02 -17.55 15.62
C GLU A 170 -9.25 -16.27 14.79
N GLU A 171 -9.87 -15.27 15.38
CA GLU A 171 -10.12 -13.98 14.72
C GLU A 171 -8.81 -13.23 14.45
N ALA A 172 -7.82 -13.34 15.34
CA ALA A 172 -6.48 -12.80 15.10
C ALA A 172 -5.84 -13.45 13.87
N GLU A 173 -5.94 -14.76 13.69
CA GLU A 173 -5.45 -15.45 12.50
C GLU A 173 -6.16 -14.97 11.23
N GLN A 174 -7.48 -14.84 11.27
CA GLN A 174 -8.26 -14.31 10.13
C GLN A 174 -7.83 -12.89 9.78
N TYR A 175 -7.64 -12.02 10.79
CA TYR A 175 -7.15 -10.66 10.60
C TYR A 175 -5.77 -10.64 9.93
N LEU A 176 -4.82 -11.46 10.40
CA LEU A 176 -3.47 -11.57 9.82
C LEU A 176 -3.51 -12.08 8.37
N ARG A 177 -4.40 -13.04 8.07
CA ARG A 177 -4.63 -13.55 6.73
C ARG A 177 -5.16 -12.46 5.81
N CYS A 178 -6.16 -11.69 6.26
CA CYS A 178 -6.73 -10.57 5.52
C CYS A 178 -5.69 -9.47 5.25
N ASN A 179 -4.80 -9.19 6.21
CA ASN A 179 -3.71 -8.25 6.02
C ASN A 179 -2.70 -8.67 4.94
N ASN A 180 -2.64 -9.94 4.60
CA ASN A 180 -1.77 -10.47 3.55
C ASN A 180 -2.51 -10.73 2.22
N ALA A 181 -3.81 -10.50 2.16
CA ALA A 181 -4.56 -10.63 0.92
C ALA A 181 -4.31 -9.44 -0.03
N ILE A 182 -4.52 -9.65 -1.32
CA ILE A 182 -4.47 -8.58 -2.32
C ILE A 182 -5.57 -7.58 -1.99
N VAL A 183 -5.22 -6.31 -2.02
CA VAL A 183 -6.19 -5.21 -1.80
C VAL A 183 -6.67 -4.71 -3.14
N PRO A 184 -7.97 -4.79 -3.45
CA PRO A 184 -8.50 -4.08 -4.60
C PRO A 184 -8.38 -2.57 -4.40
N THR A 185 -8.29 -1.84 -5.49
CA THR A 185 -8.38 -0.38 -5.43
C THR A 185 -9.84 0.00 -5.35
N THR A 186 -10.23 0.70 -4.29
CA THR A 186 -11.60 1.23 -4.16
C THR A 186 -11.67 2.65 -4.71
N ILE A 187 -12.70 2.92 -5.49
CA ILE A 187 -13.04 4.24 -6.02
C ILE A 187 -14.42 4.63 -5.57
N GLN A 188 -14.62 5.93 -5.39
CA GLN A 188 -15.92 6.57 -5.13
C GLN A 188 -16.36 7.36 -6.33
N THR A 189 -17.58 7.15 -6.80
CA THR A 189 -18.19 7.93 -7.88
C THR A 189 -18.40 9.37 -7.44
N ASN A 190 -18.06 10.32 -8.31
CA ASN A 190 -18.45 11.71 -8.15
C ASN A 190 -19.85 11.91 -8.73
N THR A 191 -20.87 11.80 -7.87
CA THR A 191 -22.28 11.87 -8.26
C THR A 191 -22.72 13.25 -8.75
N LEU A 192 -21.88 14.26 -8.57
CA LEU A 192 -22.11 15.59 -9.15
C LEU A 192 -21.81 15.66 -10.66
N LYS A 193 -21.04 14.69 -11.17
CA LYS A 193 -20.59 14.67 -12.58
C LYS A 193 -21.08 13.46 -13.36
N THR A 194 -21.37 12.34 -12.69
CA THR A 194 -21.75 11.09 -13.36
C THR A 194 -22.59 10.22 -12.43
N THR A 195 -23.24 9.19 -12.96
CA THR A 195 -23.87 8.15 -12.15
C THR A 195 -22.95 6.96 -11.95
N PRO A 196 -23.14 6.15 -10.89
CA PRO A 196 -22.37 4.92 -10.70
C PRO A 196 -22.41 3.98 -11.91
N GLU A 197 -23.58 3.82 -12.54
CA GLU A 197 -23.80 2.94 -13.68
C GLU A 197 -23.04 3.45 -14.94
N ALA A 198 -23.03 4.75 -15.16
CA ALA A 198 -22.32 5.36 -16.27
C ALA A 198 -20.80 5.22 -16.10
N LEU A 199 -20.29 5.44 -14.87
CA LEU A 199 -18.88 5.24 -14.53
C LEU A 199 -18.46 3.79 -14.71
N GLU A 200 -19.24 2.84 -14.19
CA GLU A 200 -18.98 1.40 -14.33
C GLU A 200 -18.86 1.02 -15.81
N LYS A 201 -19.84 1.43 -16.63
CA LYS A 201 -19.85 1.17 -18.07
C LYS A 201 -18.61 1.73 -18.77
N GLU A 202 -18.21 2.96 -18.43
CA GLU A 202 -17.01 3.59 -19.00
C GLU A 202 -15.75 2.81 -18.64
N LEU A 203 -15.54 2.48 -17.36
CA LEU A 203 -14.35 1.77 -16.92
C LEU A 203 -14.28 0.36 -17.52
N ARG A 204 -15.41 -0.37 -17.58
CA ARG A 204 -15.47 -1.70 -18.21
C ARG A 204 -15.17 -1.63 -19.71
N SER A 205 -15.61 -0.60 -20.41
CA SER A 205 -15.32 -0.42 -21.84
C SER A 205 -13.82 -0.27 -22.15
N ARG A 206 -13.04 0.12 -21.15
CA ARG A 206 -11.57 0.26 -21.22
C ARG A 206 -10.83 -0.99 -20.73
N GLY A 207 -11.55 -2.08 -20.44
CA GLY A 207 -10.97 -3.35 -20.02
C GLY A 207 -10.72 -3.46 -18.51
N ALA A 208 -11.19 -2.51 -17.70
CA ALA A 208 -11.13 -2.63 -16.24
C ALA A 208 -12.13 -3.68 -15.73
N VAL A 209 -11.75 -4.42 -14.71
CA VAL A 209 -12.68 -5.20 -13.90
C VAL A 209 -13.23 -4.26 -12.83
N VAL A 210 -14.55 -4.15 -12.76
CA VAL A 210 -15.27 -3.23 -11.85
C VAL A 210 -16.34 -4.03 -11.13
N GLU A 211 -16.24 -4.09 -9.80
CA GLU A 211 -17.21 -4.78 -8.95
C GLU A 211 -17.81 -3.78 -7.96
N PRO A 212 -19.14 -3.74 -7.79
CA PRO A 212 -19.75 -2.91 -6.76
C PRO A 212 -19.19 -3.24 -5.39
N HIS A 213 -18.92 -2.21 -4.59
CA HIS A 213 -18.44 -2.45 -3.23
C HIS A 213 -19.57 -3.05 -2.37
N PRO A 214 -19.33 -4.16 -1.63
CA PRO A 214 -20.39 -4.98 -1.05
C PRO A 214 -21.30 -4.27 -0.03
N TRP A 215 -20.82 -3.18 0.58
CA TRP A 215 -21.58 -2.46 1.62
C TRP A 215 -21.51 -0.92 1.49
N MET A 216 -20.85 -0.38 0.44
CA MET A 216 -20.74 1.07 0.24
C MET A 216 -21.31 1.46 -1.11
N ALA A 217 -22.51 2.00 -1.11
CA ALA A 217 -23.19 2.45 -2.33
C ALA A 217 -22.36 3.52 -3.08
N GLY A 218 -22.38 3.47 -4.41
CA GLY A 218 -21.64 4.40 -5.26
C GLY A 218 -20.11 4.22 -5.27
N CYS A 219 -19.61 3.18 -4.56
CA CYS A 219 -18.20 2.78 -4.58
C CYS A 219 -18.01 1.49 -5.37
N PHE A 220 -16.84 1.35 -5.98
CA PHE A 220 -16.44 0.17 -6.72
C PHE A 220 -15.06 -0.31 -6.31
N GLU A 221 -14.87 -1.63 -6.31
CA GLU A 221 -13.57 -2.26 -6.33
C GLU A 221 -13.11 -2.42 -7.78
N VAL A 222 -11.93 -1.89 -8.12
CA VAL A 222 -11.45 -1.89 -9.49
C VAL A 222 -10.07 -2.53 -9.61
N SER A 223 -9.87 -3.23 -10.73
CA SER A 223 -8.57 -3.82 -11.10
C SER A 223 -8.40 -3.81 -12.62
N GLY A 224 -7.15 -4.07 -13.07
CA GLY A 224 -6.84 -4.04 -14.51
C GLY A 224 -6.81 -2.65 -15.13
N THR A 225 -6.86 -1.60 -14.35
CA THR A 225 -6.93 -0.19 -14.79
C THR A 225 -5.58 0.37 -15.27
N GLY A 226 -4.47 -0.29 -14.95
CA GLY A 226 -3.14 0.29 -15.14
C GLY A 226 -2.92 1.49 -14.21
N ASP A 227 -2.31 2.56 -14.74
CA ASP A 227 -2.13 3.81 -14.01
C ASP A 227 -3.47 4.59 -13.96
N MET A 228 -4.03 4.70 -12.75
CA MET A 228 -5.30 5.41 -12.51
C MET A 228 -5.28 6.86 -12.98
N GLU A 229 -4.16 7.56 -12.80
CA GLU A 229 -4.04 8.97 -13.16
C GLU A 229 -4.04 9.18 -14.70
N SER A 230 -3.74 8.13 -15.44
CA SER A 230 -3.79 8.14 -16.91
C SER A 230 -5.20 8.00 -17.49
N LEU A 231 -6.18 7.53 -16.70
CA LEU A 231 -7.56 7.36 -17.15
C LEU A 231 -8.23 8.73 -17.39
N SER A 232 -8.98 8.85 -18.51
CA SER A 232 -9.79 10.05 -18.78
C SER A 232 -10.79 10.32 -17.67
N ALA A 233 -11.52 9.29 -17.24
CA ALA A 233 -12.50 9.38 -16.15
C ALA A 233 -11.90 9.93 -14.85
N PHE A 234 -10.63 9.59 -14.52
CA PHE A 234 -9.94 10.18 -13.38
C PHE A 234 -9.63 11.65 -13.61
N ARG A 235 -9.04 12.00 -14.77
CA ARG A 235 -8.67 13.38 -15.09
C ARG A 235 -9.88 14.32 -15.18
N GLU A 236 -11.00 13.82 -15.67
CA GLU A 236 -12.28 14.53 -15.73
C GLU A 236 -12.97 14.63 -14.36
N GLY A 237 -12.46 13.93 -13.36
CA GLY A 237 -12.96 13.96 -11.99
C GLY A 237 -14.27 13.21 -11.79
N LEU A 238 -14.54 12.17 -12.60
CA LEU A 238 -15.73 11.34 -12.47
C LEU A 238 -15.70 10.44 -11.24
N PHE A 239 -14.52 10.23 -10.68
CA PHE A 239 -14.33 9.47 -9.44
C PHE A 239 -13.10 9.94 -8.65
N THR A 240 -13.05 9.53 -7.40
CA THR A 240 -11.87 9.64 -6.54
C THR A 240 -11.43 8.25 -6.04
N VAL A 241 -10.12 8.07 -5.83
CA VAL A 241 -9.59 6.86 -5.21
C VAL A 241 -9.66 7.04 -3.71
N GLN A 242 -10.47 6.23 -3.04
CA GLN A 242 -10.65 6.30 -1.59
C GLN A 242 -10.96 4.92 -1.02
N ASP A 243 -10.36 4.61 0.11
CA ASP A 243 -10.68 3.41 0.88
C ASP A 243 -12.12 3.48 1.42
N ALA A 244 -12.83 2.36 1.39
CA ALA A 244 -14.21 2.31 1.86
C ALA A 244 -14.35 2.68 3.36
N ALA A 245 -13.35 2.33 4.20
CA ALA A 245 -13.35 2.76 5.60
C ALA A 245 -13.18 4.29 5.74
N ALA A 246 -12.36 4.91 4.86
CA ALA A 246 -12.25 6.37 4.82
C ALA A 246 -13.53 7.04 4.30
N ARG A 247 -14.21 6.40 3.34
CA ARG A 247 -15.54 6.84 2.87
C ARG A 247 -16.60 6.74 3.96
N LEU A 248 -16.53 5.69 4.78
CA LEU A 248 -17.47 5.47 5.89
C LEU A 248 -17.43 6.63 6.89
N VAL A 249 -16.27 7.26 7.13
CA VAL A 249 -16.17 8.45 7.99
C VAL A 249 -17.09 9.57 7.51
N ALA A 250 -17.09 9.87 6.22
CA ALA A 250 -17.98 10.88 5.65
C ALA A 250 -19.46 10.49 5.78
N THR A 251 -19.77 9.20 5.58
CA THR A 251 -21.13 8.67 5.76
C THR A 251 -21.62 8.81 7.21
N VAL A 252 -20.75 8.52 8.19
CA VAL A 252 -21.09 8.64 9.63
C VAL A 252 -21.19 10.12 10.05
N ALA A 253 -20.32 10.97 9.51
CA ALA A 253 -20.39 12.42 9.74
C ALA A 253 -21.71 13.03 9.23
N ALA A 254 -22.25 12.48 8.15
CA ALA A 254 -23.55 12.80 7.54
C ALA A 254 -23.85 14.32 7.45
N PRO A 255 -22.90 15.15 6.92
CA PRO A 255 -23.12 16.58 6.87
C PRO A 255 -24.31 16.93 5.99
N GLN A 256 -25.07 17.95 6.39
CA GLN A 256 -26.21 18.47 5.62
C GLN A 256 -25.73 19.48 4.56
N GLU A 257 -26.53 19.74 3.55
CA GLU A 257 -26.17 20.60 2.41
C GLU A 257 -25.65 22.00 2.77
N THR A 258 -26.06 22.54 3.90
CA THR A 258 -25.72 23.91 4.34
C THR A 258 -24.73 23.95 5.50
N ASP A 259 -24.27 22.80 5.98
CA ASP A 259 -23.40 22.71 7.12
C ASP A 259 -22.03 23.36 6.87
N ARG A 260 -21.44 23.84 7.96
CA ARG A 260 -20.02 24.19 8.06
C ARG A 260 -19.25 23.01 8.60
N VAL A 261 -18.37 22.46 7.79
CA VAL A 261 -17.53 21.32 8.13
C VAL A 261 -16.10 21.76 8.37
N LEU A 262 -15.50 21.32 9.47
CA LEU A 262 -14.09 21.50 9.76
C LEU A 262 -13.38 20.13 9.71
N ASP A 263 -12.48 19.92 8.73
CA ASP A 263 -11.62 18.74 8.63
C ASP A 263 -10.19 19.15 9.08
N VAL A 264 -9.81 18.82 10.32
CA VAL A 264 -8.59 19.34 10.96
C VAL A 264 -7.29 18.67 10.48
N CYS A 265 -7.37 17.51 9.84
CA CYS A 265 -6.22 16.76 9.31
C CYS A 265 -6.54 16.22 7.91
N ALA A 266 -6.97 17.09 7.01
CA ALA A 266 -7.69 16.74 5.79
C ALA A 266 -6.85 16.03 4.71
N ALA A 267 -5.54 16.30 4.65
CA ALA A 267 -4.73 15.85 3.51
C ALA A 267 -4.64 14.31 3.37
N PRO A 268 -4.79 13.79 2.14
CA PRO A 268 -4.82 14.48 0.84
C PRO A 268 -6.20 14.98 0.36
N GLY A 269 -7.24 15.02 1.21
CA GLY A 269 -8.53 15.58 0.92
C GLY A 269 -9.68 14.57 0.74
N GLY A 270 -9.40 13.27 0.79
CA GLY A 270 -10.39 12.25 0.44
C GLY A 270 -11.69 12.32 1.24
N LYS A 271 -11.65 12.62 2.55
CA LYS A 271 -12.84 12.77 3.40
C LYS A 271 -13.58 14.06 3.09
N SER A 272 -12.85 15.18 2.96
CA SER A 272 -13.43 16.46 2.54
C SER A 272 -14.12 16.35 1.17
N PHE A 273 -13.50 15.64 0.19
CA PHE A 273 -14.14 15.44 -1.12
C PHE A 273 -15.41 14.60 -1.03
N ALA A 274 -15.39 13.53 -0.23
CA ALA A 274 -16.56 12.70 -0.02
C ALA A 274 -17.72 13.49 0.59
N MET A 275 -17.44 14.28 1.62
CA MET A 275 -18.45 15.15 2.26
C MET A 275 -18.97 16.22 1.30
N ALA A 276 -18.10 16.89 0.54
CA ALA A 276 -18.51 17.87 -0.46
C ALA A 276 -19.45 17.28 -1.53
N ILE A 277 -19.16 16.07 -2.00
CA ILE A 277 -20.02 15.35 -2.95
C ILE A 277 -21.39 15.03 -2.31
N ASP A 278 -21.40 14.53 -1.08
CA ASP A 278 -22.63 14.19 -0.34
C ASP A 278 -23.48 15.43 -0.07
N MET A 279 -22.86 16.59 0.20
CA MET A 279 -23.50 17.88 0.41
C MET A 279 -23.97 18.55 -0.90
N GLY A 280 -23.80 17.92 -2.07
CA GLY A 280 -24.14 18.53 -3.35
C GLY A 280 -23.26 19.72 -3.73
N ASP A 281 -22.03 19.80 -3.20
CA ASP A 281 -21.08 20.93 -3.30
C ASP A 281 -21.69 22.25 -2.79
N ARG A 282 -22.56 22.16 -1.80
CA ARG A 282 -23.15 23.28 -1.04
C ARG A 282 -22.51 23.35 0.34
N GLY A 283 -22.81 24.38 1.12
CA GLY A 283 -22.21 24.61 2.43
C GLY A 283 -20.75 25.07 2.35
N ASP A 284 -19.98 24.82 3.39
CA ASP A 284 -18.61 25.34 3.53
C ASP A 284 -17.73 24.32 4.25
N ILE A 285 -16.69 23.80 3.59
CA ILE A 285 -15.76 22.83 4.15
C ILE A 285 -14.40 23.48 4.30
N LEU A 286 -13.94 23.66 5.54
CA LEU A 286 -12.58 24.12 5.86
C LEU A 286 -11.67 22.90 6.09
N SER A 287 -10.78 22.65 5.14
CA SER A 287 -9.84 21.54 5.15
C SER A 287 -8.45 22.00 5.60
N CYS A 288 -7.97 21.50 6.73
CA CYS A 288 -6.74 21.93 7.37
C CYS A 288 -5.63 20.87 7.29
N ASP A 289 -4.39 21.29 7.21
CA ASP A 289 -3.18 20.45 7.44
C ASP A 289 -2.04 21.35 7.91
N VAL A 290 -1.08 20.78 8.65
CA VAL A 290 0.12 21.48 9.15
C VAL A 290 1.19 21.68 8.06
N HIS A 291 1.05 21.08 6.89
CA HIS A 291 2.03 21.10 5.83
C HIS A 291 1.54 21.84 4.59
N PRO A 292 2.14 22.98 4.18
CA PRO A 292 1.68 23.77 3.04
C PRO A 292 1.61 22.98 1.72
N HIS A 293 2.58 22.04 1.49
CA HIS A 293 2.59 21.22 0.27
C HIS A 293 1.42 20.25 0.20
N LYS A 294 0.84 19.87 1.34
CA LYS A 294 -0.32 18.98 1.39
C LYS A 294 -1.63 19.73 1.08
N LEU A 295 -1.73 21.01 1.43
CA LEU A 295 -2.88 21.85 1.06
C LEU A 295 -3.06 21.88 -0.46
N LYS A 296 -1.95 21.98 -1.22
CA LYS A 296 -2.00 21.89 -2.69
C LYS A 296 -2.57 20.59 -3.23
N LEU A 297 -2.41 19.47 -2.51
CA LEU A 297 -3.03 18.20 -2.90
C LEU A 297 -4.55 18.27 -2.76
N ILE A 298 -5.04 18.91 -1.70
CA ILE A 298 -6.48 19.12 -1.48
C ILE A 298 -7.03 20.05 -2.57
N GLU A 299 -6.39 21.20 -2.82
CA GLU A 299 -6.79 22.17 -3.82
C GLU A 299 -6.85 21.56 -5.23
N ASN A 300 -5.80 20.84 -5.63
CA ASN A 300 -5.75 20.16 -6.92
C ASN A 300 -6.82 19.07 -7.05
N GLY A 301 -7.07 18.31 -5.98
CA GLY A 301 -8.10 17.29 -5.93
C GLY A 301 -9.50 17.89 -6.05
N ALA A 302 -9.79 18.95 -5.29
CA ALA A 302 -11.06 19.68 -5.36
C ALA A 302 -11.30 20.27 -6.75
N ALA A 303 -10.29 20.92 -7.34
CA ALA A 303 -10.37 21.48 -8.71
C ALA A 303 -10.64 20.38 -9.74
N ARG A 304 -9.95 19.24 -9.69
CA ARG A 304 -10.17 18.08 -10.57
C ARG A 304 -11.60 17.54 -10.46
N LEU A 305 -12.11 17.42 -9.24
CA LEU A 305 -13.47 16.93 -8.95
C LEU A 305 -14.55 17.98 -9.25
N GLY A 306 -14.18 19.26 -9.42
CA GLY A 306 -15.10 20.37 -9.65
C GLY A 306 -15.79 20.89 -8.39
N LEU A 307 -15.19 20.64 -7.21
CA LEU A 307 -15.72 21.03 -5.91
C LEU A 307 -15.31 22.48 -5.57
N ARG A 308 -16.28 23.31 -5.21
CA ARG A 308 -16.10 24.73 -4.88
C ARG A 308 -16.33 25.05 -3.41
N SER A 309 -17.03 24.18 -2.68
CA SER A 309 -17.34 24.33 -1.27
C SER A 309 -16.13 24.11 -0.35
N ILE A 310 -14.98 23.65 -0.89
CA ILE A 310 -13.78 23.33 -0.11
C ILE A 310 -12.82 24.52 -0.12
N ARG A 311 -12.49 24.98 1.08
CA ARG A 311 -11.41 25.95 1.35
C ARG A 311 -10.30 25.26 2.14
N THR A 312 -9.06 25.71 1.98
CA THR A 312 -7.91 25.16 2.71
C THR A 312 -7.34 26.17 3.69
N ALA A 313 -6.82 25.68 4.83
CA ALA A 313 -6.09 26.50 5.79
C ALA A 313 -4.87 25.76 6.35
N LEU A 314 -3.77 26.49 6.50
CA LEU A 314 -2.60 25.99 7.21
C LEU A 314 -2.85 26.12 8.72
N ALA A 315 -2.98 24.99 9.40
CA ALA A 315 -3.29 25.00 10.82
C ALA A 315 -2.76 23.73 11.51
N ASP A 316 -2.38 23.88 12.76
CA ASP A 316 -2.07 22.76 13.66
C ASP A 316 -3.32 22.46 14.49
N GLY A 317 -3.93 21.28 14.30
CA GLY A 317 -5.11 20.85 15.05
C GLY A 317 -4.88 20.66 16.56
N ARG A 318 -3.64 20.75 17.04
CA ARG A 318 -3.30 20.75 18.47
C ARG A 318 -3.40 22.13 19.10
N GLU A 319 -3.45 23.17 18.29
CA GLU A 319 -3.58 24.55 18.73
C GLU A 319 -5.05 24.96 18.82
N ARG A 320 -5.35 25.85 19.75
CA ARG A 320 -6.67 26.46 19.88
C ARG A 320 -6.82 27.59 18.87
N HIS A 321 -7.81 27.49 17.99
CA HIS A 321 -8.14 28.51 17.01
C HIS A 321 -9.42 29.21 17.41
N GLU A 322 -9.32 30.38 18.02
CA GLU A 322 -10.46 31.14 18.56
C GLU A 322 -11.54 31.44 17.50
N ALA A 323 -11.13 31.68 16.26
CA ALA A 323 -12.04 31.95 15.15
C ALA A 323 -12.92 30.75 14.74
N TRP A 324 -12.62 29.53 15.21
CA TRP A 324 -13.35 28.31 14.86
C TRP A 324 -14.24 27.79 15.99
N ILE A 325 -14.14 28.39 17.17
CA ILE A 325 -14.94 27.96 18.33
C ILE A 325 -16.44 28.17 18.01
N GLU A 326 -17.21 27.10 18.16
CA GLU A 326 -18.67 27.09 17.91
C GLU A 326 -19.05 27.52 16.47
N GLN A 327 -18.13 27.42 15.49
CA GLN A 327 -18.38 27.83 14.11
C GLN A 327 -18.63 26.66 13.16
N ALA A 328 -18.46 25.41 13.60
CA ALA A 328 -18.66 24.22 12.77
C ALA A 328 -19.86 23.42 13.26
N ASP A 329 -20.68 22.94 12.32
CA ASP A 329 -21.76 21.99 12.57
C ASP A 329 -21.21 20.56 12.66
N VAL A 330 -20.16 20.28 11.86
CA VAL A 330 -19.47 18.98 11.82
C VAL A 330 -17.96 19.17 11.91
N VAL A 331 -17.30 18.42 12.81
CA VAL A 331 -15.83 18.40 12.92
C VAL A 331 -15.32 16.98 12.64
N VAL A 332 -14.41 16.86 11.68
CA VAL A 332 -13.71 15.61 11.36
C VAL A 332 -12.26 15.70 11.79
N ALA A 333 -11.83 14.73 12.62
CA ALA A 333 -10.48 14.66 13.15
C ALA A 333 -9.84 13.28 12.82
N ASP A 334 -9.40 13.11 11.57
CA ASP A 334 -8.60 11.94 11.17
C ASP A 334 -7.12 12.21 11.46
N VAL A 335 -6.78 12.13 12.73
CA VAL A 335 -5.47 12.52 13.24
C VAL A 335 -4.40 11.45 12.97
N PRO A 336 -3.10 11.83 12.89
CA PRO A 336 -2.00 10.90 12.76
C PRO A 336 -2.02 9.82 13.85
N CYS A 337 -1.89 8.55 13.45
CA CYS A 337 -1.92 7.40 14.33
C CYS A 337 -0.78 6.42 13.99
N SER A 338 -0.77 5.23 14.63
CA SER A 338 0.19 4.16 14.35
C SER A 338 0.15 3.62 12.90
N GLY A 339 -0.96 3.80 12.21
CA GLY A 339 -1.17 3.27 10.86
C GLY A 339 -1.42 1.76 10.81
N LEU A 340 -1.59 1.08 11.95
CA LEU A 340 -1.80 -0.38 11.98
C LEU A 340 -3.04 -0.82 11.18
N GLY A 341 -4.06 0.02 11.07
CA GLY A 341 -5.26 -0.25 10.26
C GLY A 341 -5.02 -0.29 8.75
N ILE A 342 -3.86 0.19 8.25
CA ILE A 342 -3.54 0.19 6.82
C ILE A 342 -2.34 -0.72 6.47
N ILE A 343 -1.96 -1.65 7.34
CA ILE A 343 -0.88 -2.63 7.10
C ILE A 343 -1.09 -3.40 5.79
N ARG A 344 -2.33 -3.71 5.45
CA ARG A 344 -2.70 -4.40 4.20
C ARG A 344 -2.20 -3.62 2.97
N LYS A 345 -2.30 -2.30 2.98
CA LYS A 345 -1.86 -1.41 1.88
C LYS A 345 -0.40 -0.96 2.02
N LYS A 346 0.09 -0.84 3.26
CA LYS A 346 1.45 -0.39 3.58
C LYS A 346 2.13 -1.40 4.51
N PRO A 347 2.60 -2.52 3.96
CA PRO A 347 3.10 -3.65 4.77
C PRO A 347 4.36 -3.33 5.58
N ASP A 348 5.12 -2.30 5.24
CA ASP A 348 6.28 -1.85 5.99
C ASP A 348 5.94 -1.28 7.37
N ILE A 349 4.71 -0.79 7.59
CA ILE A 349 4.24 -0.30 8.90
C ILE A 349 4.41 -1.36 9.98
N ARG A 350 4.15 -2.63 9.68
CA ARG A 350 4.23 -3.72 10.66
C ARG A 350 5.62 -3.91 11.28
N TYR A 351 6.67 -3.42 10.61
CA TYR A 351 8.05 -3.56 11.07
C TYR A 351 8.61 -2.27 11.68
N LYS A 352 7.80 -1.24 11.83
CA LYS A 352 8.22 -0.03 12.54
C LYS A 352 8.15 -0.25 14.04
N ASP A 353 9.04 0.45 14.75
CA ASP A 353 9.08 0.40 16.21
C ASP A 353 7.73 0.86 16.79
N PRO A 354 7.13 0.13 17.72
CA PRO A 354 5.86 0.49 18.34
C PRO A 354 5.93 1.66 19.32
N LYS A 355 7.03 2.44 19.35
CA LYS A 355 7.21 3.59 20.23
C LYS A 355 6.12 4.62 20.13
#